data_a619b92ca2086af25445539444dd18af
#
_entry.id   a619b92ca2086af25445539444dd18af
#
_cell.length_a   1.000
_cell.length_b   1.000
_cell.length_c   1.000
_cell.angle_alpha   90.00
_cell.angle_beta   90.00
_cell.angle_gamma   90.00
#
_symmetry.space_group_name_H-M   'P 1'
#
loop_
_entity.id
_entity.type
_entity.pdbx_description
1 polymer ?
#
loop_
_entity_poly.entity_id
_entity_poly.type
_entity_poly.pdbx_seq_one_letter_code
_entity_poly.pdbx_strand_id
1 'polypeptide(L)'
;MPAPGYLGDAYPYMQKHDPFVYYDDLRTDPAQLANVVPFSQLAADLATAATTPAFGWITPNMLNDMHDGTVAQGDAWLAGQIPVLLASAAWTQQRSLLVITFDEDDNAPGNQVATLVIATGVPAGFRSAVPYNHYSLLRTIELAWDLTPLTANDAGATVMSDFFATG
;
A
#
# COMPACT_ATOMS: atom_id res chain seq x y z
N MET A 1 -1.72 11.78 10.32
CA MET A 1 -2.33 11.71 11.67
C MET A 1 -1.45 12.43 12.70
N PRO A 2 -2.01 12.95 13.80
CA PRO A 2 -1.26 13.70 14.83
C PRO A 2 -0.34 12.87 15.71
N ALA A 3 -0.71 11.61 16.00
CA ALA A 3 0.03 10.73 16.89
C ALA A 3 -0.26 9.27 16.56
N PRO A 4 0.57 8.30 16.98
CA PRO A 4 0.28 6.88 16.85
C PRO A 4 -1.07 6.51 17.47
N GLY A 5 -1.84 5.68 16.77
CA GLY A 5 -3.16 5.23 17.21
C GLY A 5 -4.24 6.31 17.32
N TYR A 6 -4.04 7.45 16.66
CA TYR A 6 -5.03 8.55 16.73
C TYR A 6 -6.34 8.16 16.02
N LEU A 7 -7.43 8.31 16.76
CA LEU A 7 -8.79 8.09 16.28
C LEU A 7 -9.50 9.43 16.13
N GLY A 8 -10.03 9.69 14.96
CA GLY A 8 -10.72 10.93 14.59
C GLY A 8 -10.07 11.66 13.41
N ASP A 9 -10.61 12.79 13.08
CA ASP A 9 -10.16 13.61 11.96
C ASP A 9 -9.24 14.74 12.43
N ALA A 10 -8.18 14.99 11.67
CA ALA A 10 -7.26 16.13 11.86
C ALA A 10 -6.71 16.54 10.49
N TYR A 11 -7.53 17.29 9.75
CA TYR A 11 -7.23 17.68 8.37
C TYR A 11 -5.79 18.22 8.21
N PRO A 12 -5.05 17.77 7.18
CA PRO A 12 -5.49 16.96 6.05
C PRO A 12 -5.48 15.44 6.27
N TYR A 13 -5.26 14.93 7.48
CA TYR A 13 -5.54 13.53 7.81
C TYR A 13 -7.03 13.35 8.07
N MET A 14 -7.62 12.33 7.45
CA MET A 14 -9.01 11.92 7.68
C MET A 14 -9.04 10.44 8.03
N GLN A 15 -9.67 10.10 9.16
CA GLN A 15 -9.75 8.71 9.65
C GLN A 15 -10.37 7.78 8.62
N LYS A 16 -11.32 8.25 7.81
CA LYS A 16 -11.98 7.42 6.78
C LYS A 16 -11.01 6.84 5.74
N HIS A 17 -9.82 7.42 5.58
CA HIS A 17 -8.77 6.93 4.69
C HIS A 17 -7.74 6.02 5.39
N ASP A 18 -7.97 5.69 6.66
CA ASP A 18 -7.14 4.77 7.43
C ASP A 18 -7.93 3.48 7.72
N PRO A 19 -7.80 2.44 6.88
CA PRO A 19 -8.64 1.25 6.99
C PRO A 19 -8.39 0.47 8.28
N PHE A 20 -7.18 0.51 8.83
CA PHE A 20 -6.79 -0.31 9.97
C PHE A 20 -7.49 0.06 11.27
N VAL A 21 -7.87 1.32 11.45
CA VAL A 21 -8.59 1.78 12.66
C VAL A 21 -10.07 1.35 12.70
N TYR A 22 -10.55 0.67 11.66
CA TYR A 22 -11.91 0.12 11.59
C TYR A 22 -11.99 -1.38 11.90
N TYR A 23 -10.86 -2.06 12.03
CA TYR A 23 -10.83 -3.45 12.48
C TYR A 23 -10.83 -3.51 14.00
N ASP A 24 -11.79 -4.23 14.59
CA ASP A 24 -11.98 -4.28 16.05
C ASP A 24 -10.78 -4.87 16.79
N ASP A 25 -10.15 -5.91 16.24
CA ASP A 25 -8.97 -6.55 16.80
C ASP A 25 -7.74 -5.62 16.84
N LEU A 26 -7.63 -4.69 15.88
CA LEU A 26 -6.61 -3.65 15.89
C LEU A 26 -7.00 -2.49 16.82
N ARG A 27 -8.23 -2.02 16.68
CA ARG A 27 -8.70 -0.83 17.38
C ARG A 27 -8.78 -1.00 18.91
N THR A 28 -9.12 -2.21 19.37
CA THR A 28 -9.31 -2.51 20.80
C THR A 28 -8.04 -3.03 21.49
N ASP A 29 -6.99 -3.34 20.73
CA ASP A 29 -5.67 -3.70 21.26
C ASP A 29 -4.71 -2.49 21.14
N PRO A 30 -4.33 -1.85 22.27
CA PRO A 30 -3.42 -0.71 22.23
C PRO A 30 -2.04 -1.00 21.62
N ALA A 31 -1.56 -2.25 21.72
CA ALA A 31 -0.28 -2.63 21.13
C ALA A 31 -0.37 -2.72 19.59
N GLN A 32 -1.49 -3.21 19.08
CA GLN A 32 -1.75 -3.24 17.64
C GLN A 32 -2.02 -1.83 17.10
N LEU A 33 -2.86 -1.07 17.80
CA LEU A 33 -3.21 0.29 17.41
C LEU A 33 -1.97 1.22 17.35
N ALA A 34 -0.98 0.99 18.21
CA ALA A 34 0.28 1.73 18.20
C ALA A 34 1.10 1.56 16.92
N ASN A 35 0.81 0.54 16.09
CA ASN A 35 1.45 0.36 14.77
C ASN A 35 0.83 1.25 13.69
N VAL A 36 -0.31 1.87 13.96
CA VAL A 36 -0.89 2.89 13.08
C VAL A 36 -0.26 4.24 13.43
N VAL A 37 0.67 4.67 12.60
CA VAL A 37 1.62 5.76 12.93
C VAL A 37 1.55 6.92 11.94
N PRO A 38 1.94 8.14 12.33
CA PRO A 38 2.11 9.24 11.40
C PRO A 38 3.14 8.92 10.32
N PHE A 39 2.93 9.45 9.12
CA PHE A 39 3.85 9.27 7.99
C PHE A 39 5.31 9.69 8.30
N SER A 40 5.52 10.60 9.24
CA SER A 40 6.85 10.99 9.71
C SER A 40 7.66 9.84 10.33
N GLN A 41 7.00 8.74 10.73
CA GLN A 41 7.65 7.53 11.24
C GLN A 41 8.41 6.78 10.14
N LEU A 42 7.98 6.88 8.88
CA LEU A 42 8.56 6.15 7.76
C LEU A 42 10.09 6.25 7.65
N ALA A 43 10.65 7.44 7.91
CA ALA A 43 12.10 7.64 7.84
C ALA A 43 12.85 6.79 8.89
N ALA A 44 12.28 6.63 10.09
CA ALA A 44 12.86 5.77 11.12
C ALA A 44 12.70 4.28 10.78
N ASP A 45 11.54 3.90 10.23
CA ASP A 45 11.28 2.53 9.81
C ASP A 45 12.22 2.08 8.68
N LEU A 46 12.53 2.98 7.75
CA LEU A 46 13.42 2.72 6.62
C LEU A 46 14.93 2.84 6.96
N ALA A 47 15.30 3.21 8.19
CA ALA A 47 16.69 3.44 8.57
C ALA A 47 17.58 2.20 8.43
N THR A 48 17.04 1.01 8.69
CA THR A 48 17.72 -0.27 8.48
C THR A 48 16.74 -1.32 7.95
N ALA A 49 17.27 -2.39 7.35
CA ALA A 49 16.43 -3.53 6.94
C ALA A 49 15.73 -4.20 8.14
N ALA A 50 16.30 -4.16 9.32
CA ALA A 50 15.74 -4.76 10.54
C ALA A 50 14.60 -3.93 11.15
N THR A 51 14.58 -2.61 10.93
CA THR A 51 13.52 -1.71 11.42
C THR A 51 12.36 -1.57 10.44
N THR A 52 12.57 -1.96 9.18
CA THR A 52 11.51 -1.89 8.16
C THR A 52 10.47 -2.99 8.41
N PRO A 53 9.19 -2.66 8.57
CA PRO A 53 8.13 -3.65 8.72
C PRO A 53 8.07 -4.59 7.52
N ALA A 54 7.74 -5.87 7.76
CA ALA A 54 7.56 -6.85 6.68
C ALA A 54 6.37 -6.46 5.77
N PHE A 55 5.35 -5.84 6.34
CA PHE A 55 4.22 -5.25 5.62
C PHE A 55 4.03 -3.80 6.06
N GLY A 56 3.97 -2.88 5.12
CA GLY A 56 3.67 -1.47 5.34
C GLY A 56 2.52 -1.02 4.44
N TRP A 57 1.59 -0.29 5.03
CA TRP A 57 0.51 0.37 4.31
C TRP A 57 0.65 1.88 4.47
N ILE A 58 0.69 2.60 3.38
CA ILE A 58 0.84 4.05 3.37
C ILE A 58 -0.38 4.65 2.68
N THR A 59 -1.18 5.41 3.44
CA THR A 59 -2.22 6.25 2.86
C THR A 59 -1.76 7.71 2.93
N PRO A 60 -1.57 8.39 1.79
CA PRO A 60 -1.32 9.82 1.77
C PRO A 60 -2.47 10.60 2.41
N ASN A 61 -2.22 11.85 2.79
CA ASN A 61 -3.30 12.71 3.29
C ASN A 61 -4.19 13.21 2.14
N MET A 62 -5.34 13.80 2.46
CA MET A 62 -6.38 14.26 1.52
C MET A 62 -5.88 15.14 0.36
N LEU A 63 -4.74 15.79 0.51
CA LEU A 63 -4.13 16.62 -0.54
C LEU A 63 -3.23 15.79 -1.47
N ASN A 64 -2.53 14.81 -0.91
CA ASN A 64 -1.53 14.02 -1.62
C ASN A 64 -2.11 12.70 -2.17
N ASP A 65 -3.27 12.25 -1.67
CA ASP A 65 -4.03 11.13 -2.22
C ASP A 65 -4.92 11.52 -3.41
N MET A 66 -4.99 12.81 -3.73
CA MET A 66 -5.75 13.42 -4.82
C MET A 66 -7.27 13.53 -4.56
N HIS A 67 -7.75 13.23 -3.34
CA HIS A 67 -9.17 13.40 -3.00
C HIS A 67 -9.56 14.90 -3.00
N ASP A 68 -8.82 15.73 -2.23
CA ASP A 68 -8.99 17.18 -2.18
C ASP A 68 -7.90 17.92 -2.98
N GLY A 69 -6.79 17.24 -3.27
CA GLY A 69 -5.69 17.75 -4.06
C GLY A 69 -5.82 17.48 -5.54
N THR A 70 -4.88 17.99 -6.32
CA THR A 70 -4.80 17.71 -7.76
C THR A 70 -3.95 16.48 -8.05
N VAL A 71 -4.14 15.85 -9.22
CA VAL A 71 -3.28 14.77 -9.72
C VAL A 71 -1.80 15.19 -9.74
N ALA A 72 -1.51 16.42 -10.18
CA ALA A 72 -0.14 16.96 -10.18
C ALA A 72 0.46 17.06 -8.77
N GLN A 73 -0.35 17.31 -7.76
CA GLN A 73 0.08 17.38 -6.36
C GLN A 73 0.41 15.99 -5.81
N GLY A 74 -0.44 15.00 -6.07
CA GLY A 74 -0.17 13.61 -5.70
C GLY A 74 1.03 13.03 -6.44
N ASP A 75 1.18 13.31 -7.74
CA ASP A 75 2.34 12.90 -8.53
C ASP A 75 3.64 13.49 -7.97
N ALA A 76 3.65 14.80 -7.66
CA ALA A 76 4.81 15.45 -7.05
C ALA A 76 5.15 14.84 -5.67
N TRP A 77 4.14 14.48 -4.86
CA TRP A 77 4.36 13.81 -3.59
C TRP A 77 4.97 12.43 -3.80
N LEU A 78 4.43 11.60 -4.68
CA LEU A 78 4.97 10.29 -5.03
C LEU A 78 6.40 10.39 -5.56
N ALA A 79 6.68 11.36 -6.44
CA ALA A 79 8.02 11.61 -6.96
C ALA A 79 9.06 11.92 -5.86
N GLY A 80 8.62 12.47 -4.73
CA GLY A 80 9.47 12.68 -3.55
C GLY A 80 9.64 11.43 -2.69
N GLN A 81 8.62 10.57 -2.59
CA GLN A 81 8.64 9.42 -1.66
C GLN A 81 9.22 8.15 -2.28
N ILE A 82 8.90 7.86 -3.53
CA ILE A 82 9.32 6.63 -4.20
C ILE A 82 10.84 6.45 -4.22
N PRO A 83 11.67 7.46 -4.57
CA PRO A 83 13.12 7.32 -4.51
C PRO A 83 13.66 6.98 -3.11
N VAL A 84 13.03 7.52 -2.05
CA VAL A 84 13.42 7.22 -0.66
C VAL A 84 13.16 5.77 -0.31
N LEU A 85 11.99 5.23 -0.69
CA LEU A 85 11.64 3.83 -0.50
C LEU A 85 12.61 2.91 -1.26
N LEU A 86 12.86 3.21 -2.54
CA LEU A 86 13.74 2.39 -3.40
C LEU A 86 15.22 2.47 -3.03
N ALA A 87 15.64 3.50 -2.31
CA ALA A 87 17.01 3.64 -1.78
C ALA A 87 17.17 3.03 -0.38
N SER A 88 16.10 2.57 0.26
CA SER A 88 16.14 2.05 1.63
C SER A 88 16.96 0.75 1.73
N ALA A 89 17.43 0.46 2.95
CA ALA A 89 18.16 -0.78 3.23
C ALA A 89 17.30 -2.03 2.97
N ALA A 90 16.01 -1.99 3.28
CA ALA A 90 15.10 -3.09 2.98
C ALA A 90 15.00 -3.35 1.47
N TRP A 91 14.90 -2.28 0.67
CA TRP A 91 14.81 -2.42 -0.79
C TRP A 91 16.11 -2.95 -1.41
N THR A 92 17.25 -2.46 -0.96
CA THR A 92 18.55 -2.78 -1.57
C THR A 92 19.17 -4.09 -1.06
N GLN A 93 18.75 -4.58 0.10
CA GLN A 93 19.33 -5.75 0.76
C GLN A 93 18.38 -6.94 0.88
N GLN A 94 17.07 -6.74 0.63
CA GLN A 94 16.04 -7.77 0.76
C GLN A 94 15.16 -7.81 -0.48
N ARG A 95 14.40 -8.90 -0.62
CA ARG A 95 13.35 -8.98 -1.63
C ARG A 95 12.18 -8.11 -1.18
N SER A 96 11.91 -7.06 -1.94
CA SER A 96 10.87 -6.10 -1.62
C SER A 96 9.93 -5.90 -2.80
N LEU A 97 8.68 -5.61 -2.47
CA LEU A 97 7.61 -5.28 -3.41
C LEU A 97 6.98 -3.96 -2.98
N LEU A 98 6.83 -3.03 -3.91
CA LEU A 98 6.03 -1.83 -3.75
C LEU A 98 4.87 -1.88 -4.73
N VAL A 99 3.67 -1.76 -4.20
CA VAL A 99 2.45 -1.59 -4.99
C VAL A 99 1.89 -0.21 -4.73
N ILE A 100 1.56 0.52 -5.79
CA ILE A 100 0.83 1.78 -5.73
C ILE A 100 -0.50 1.55 -6.42
N THR A 101 -1.59 1.72 -5.70
CA THR A 101 -2.94 1.51 -6.21
C THR A 101 -3.91 2.51 -5.61
N PHE A 102 -5.08 2.63 -6.22
CA PHE A 102 -6.18 3.43 -5.73
C PHE A 102 -7.35 2.51 -5.33
N ASP A 103 -8.27 3.01 -4.53
CA ASP A 103 -9.46 2.29 -4.10
C ASP A 103 -10.53 2.20 -5.21
N GLU A 104 -10.65 3.25 -6.02
CA GLU A 104 -11.60 3.35 -7.14
C GLU A 104 -10.98 4.05 -8.35
N ASP A 105 -11.71 4.13 -9.45
CA ASP A 105 -11.33 4.84 -10.66
C ASP A 105 -11.59 6.36 -10.56
N ASP A 106 -11.37 7.07 -11.67
CA ASP A 106 -11.65 8.50 -11.83
C ASP A 106 -13.08 8.80 -12.32
N ASN A 107 -14.05 7.94 -12.02
CA ASN A 107 -15.42 7.92 -12.54
C ASN A 107 -15.51 7.61 -14.05
N ALA A 108 -14.50 6.98 -14.62
CA ALA A 108 -14.53 6.45 -15.97
C ALA A 108 -15.37 5.16 -16.06
N PRO A 109 -15.97 4.83 -17.23
CA PRO A 109 -16.68 3.58 -17.38
C PRO A 109 -15.79 2.36 -17.15
N GLY A 110 -16.25 1.41 -16.32
CA GLY A 110 -15.61 0.12 -16.10
C GLY A 110 -14.79 0.01 -14.84
N ASN A 111 -14.71 1.05 -14.02
CA ASN A 111 -13.97 1.07 -12.75
C ASN A 111 -12.54 0.53 -12.91
N GLN A 112 -11.79 1.07 -13.87
CA GLN A 112 -10.41 0.68 -14.12
C GLN A 112 -9.47 1.45 -13.19
N VAL A 113 -8.99 0.76 -12.17
CA VAL A 113 -8.08 1.31 -11.15
C VAL A 113 -6.62 1.28 -11.63
N ALA A 114 -5.93 2.41 -11.55
CA ALA A 114 -4.51 2.49 -11.83
C ALA A 114 -3.72 1.72 -10.76
N THR A 115 -2.88 0.77 -11.19
CA THR A 115 -2.04 -0.02 -10.27
C THR A 115 -0.64 -0.18 -10.85
N LEU A 116 0.38 0.16 -10.07
CA LEU A 116 1.78 -0.01 -10.41
C LEU A 116 2.42 -1.04 -9.49
N VAL A 117 3.22 -1.94 -10.07
CA VAL A 117 3.95 -2.98 -9.35
C VAL A 117 5.44 -2.77 -9.59
N ILE A 118 6.20 -2.55 -8.54
CA ILE A 118 7.64 -2.32 -8.57
C ILE A 118 8.30 -3.36 -7.68
N ALA A 119 9.15 -4.20 -8.26
CA ALA A 119 9.92 -5.20 -7.55
C ALA A 119 11.17 -5.59 -8.34
N THR A 120 12.16 -6.18 -7.65
CA THR A 120 13.30 -6.81 -8.33
C THR A 120 12.80 -7.95 -9.21
N GLY A 121 13.20 -7.95 -10.49
CA GLY A 121 12.79 -8.97 -11.47
C GLY A 121 11.54 -8.60 -12.29
N VAL A 122 10.78 -7.58 -11.89
CA VAL A 122 9.70 -7.06 -12.74
C VAL A 122 10.30 -6.14 -13.80
N PRO A 123 10.13 -6.45 -15.10
CA PRO A 123 10.70 -5.62 -16.17
C PRO A 123 10.08 -4.22 -16.19
N ALA A 124 10.91 -3.20 -16.37
CA ALA A 124 10.41 -1.84 -16.51
C ALA A 124 9.47 -1.72 -17.74
N GLY A 125 8.32 -1.10 -17.51
CA GLY A 125 7.30 -0.92 -18.55
C GLY A 125 6.48 -2.17 -18.88
N PHE A 126 6.64 -3.27 -18.13
CA PHE A 126 5.74 -4.43 -18.26
C PHE A 126 4.29 -4.01 -18.00
N ARG A 127 3.39 -4.51 -18.81
CA ARG A 127 1.94 -4.29 -18.66
C ARG A 127 1.23 -5.64 -18.73
N SER A 128 0.52 -5.97 -17.66
CA SER A 128 -0.35 -7.13 -17.69
C SER A 128 -1.61 -6.87 -18.50
N ALA A 129 -2.03 -7.87 -19.26
CA ALA A 129 -3.34 -7.89 -19.92
C ALA A 129 -4.38 -8.71 -19.13
N VAL A 130 -3.98 -9.26 -17.99
CA VAL A 130 -4.89 -10.05 -17.13
C VAL A 130 -5.79 -9.07 -16.36
N PRO A 131 -7.12 -9.29 -16.34
CA PRO A 131 -8.04 -8.44 -15.60
C PRO A 131 -7.94 -8.77 -14.10
N TYR A 132 -7.14 -8.01 -13.39
CA TYR A 132 -7.02 -8.08 -11.95
C TYR A 132 -8.02 -7.14 -11.24
N ASN A 133 -8.25 -7.40 -9.97
CA ASN A 133 -9.03 -6.55 -9.07
C ASN A 133 -8.38 -6.52 -7.66
N HIS A 134 -9.00 -5.82 -6.71
CA HIS A 134 -8.45 -5.72 -5.34
C HIS A 134 -8.32 -7.08 -4.64
N TYR A 135 -9.22 -8.03 -4.91
CA TYR A 135 -9.08 -9.40 -4.39
C TYR A 135 -7.87 -10.13 -5.00
N SER A 136 -7.49 -9.79 -6.23
CA SER A 136 -6.27 -10.33 -6.86
C SER A 136 -5.00 -9.86 -6.12
N LEU A 137 -4.95 -8.59 -5.73
CA LEU A 137 -3.86 -8.05 -4.93
C LEU A 137 -3.83 -8.71 -3.54
N LEU A 138 -4.96 -8.79 -2.85
CA LEU A 138 -5.08 -9.46 -1.56
C LEU A 138 -4.61 -10.92 -1.66
N ARG A 139 -5.11 -11.67 -2.65
CA ARG A 139 -4.72 -13.06 -2.86
C ARG A 139 -3.24 -13.23 -3.15
N THR A 140 -2.63 -12.28 -3.85
CA THR A 140 -1.19 -12.28 -4.11
C THR A 140 -0.38 -12.10 -2.82
N ILE A 141 -0.82 -11.21 -1.93
CA ILE A 141 -0.23 -11.00 -0.62
C ILE A 141 -0.38 -12.25 0.26
N GLU A 142 -1.58 -12.81 0.35
CA GLU A 142 -1.88 -14.03 1.12
C GLU A 142 -0.98 -15.19 0.68
N LEU A 143 -0.86 -15.41 -0.62
CA LEU A 143 0.01 -16.46 -1.15
C LEU A 143 1.49 -16.23 -0.82
N ALA A 144 1.96 -14.98 -0.88
CA ALA A 144 3.36 -14.65 -0.59
C ALA A 144 3.76 -14.94 0.86
N TRP A 145 2.80 -14.92 1.80
CA TRP A 145 3.00 -15.20 3.22
C TRP A 145 2.36 -16.50 3.72
N ASP A 146 1.89 -17.35 2.81
CA ASP A 146 1.21 -18.62 3.15
C ASP A 146 0.01 -18.41 4.09
N LEU A 147 -0.76 -17.34 3.86
CA LEU A 147 -1.95 -17.00 4.62
C LEU A 147 -3.19 -17.68 4.02
N THR A 148 -4.09 -18.08 4.90
CA THR A 148 -5.40 -18.58 4.48
C THR A 148 -6.26 -17.43 3.96
N PRO A 149 -6.93 -17.57 2.81
CA PRO A 149 -7.87 -16.58 2.31
C PRO A 149 -8.96 -16.23 3.33
N LEU A 150 -9.32 -14.97 3.39
CA LEU A 150 -10.32 -14.45 4.34
C LEU A 150 -11.74 -14.74 3.90
N THR A 151 -11.99 -14.79 2.58
CA THR A 151 -13.31 -14.94 1.99
C THR A 151 -13.27 -15.82 0.73
N ALA A 152 -14.45 -16.17 0.22
CA ALA A 152 -14.55 -16.86 -1.06
C ALA A 152 -14.12 -15.98 -2.26
N ASN A 153 -14.19 -14.65 -2.11
CA ASN A 153 -13.84 -13.72 -3.18
C ASN A 153 -12.34 -13.69 -3.44
N ASP A 154 -11.54 -13.55 -2.37
CA ASP A 154 -10.07 -13.58 -2.49
C ASP A 154 -9.57 -15.01 -2.78
N ALA A 155 -10.16 -16.05 -2.16
CA ALA A 155 -9.82 -17.44 -2.46
C ALA A 155 -9.98 -17.80 -3.95
N GLY A 156 -11.00 -17.24 -4.61
CA GLY A 156 -11.26 -17.42 -6.04
C GLY A 156 -10.58 -16.44 -6.97
N ALA A 157 -9.84 -15.45 -6.43
CA ALA A 157 -9.24 -14.39 -7.23
C ALA A 157 -7.97 -14.86 -7.96
N THR A 158 -7.73 -14.30 -9.14
CA THR A 158 -6.52 -14.57 -9.92
C THR A 158 -5.31 -13.91 -9.27
N VAL A 159 -4.30 -14.70 -8.92
CA VAL A 159 -3.02 -14.20 -8.39
C VAL A 159 -2.27 -13.41 -9.48
N MET A 160 -1.62 -12.30 -9.11
CA MET A 160 -0.87 -11.41 -10.01
C MET A 160 0.50 -12.01 -10.38
N SER A 161 0.52 -13.30 -10.74
CA SER A 161 1.75 -14.08 -10.93
C SER A 161 2.56 -13.71 -12.17
N ASP A 162 1.94 -13.11 -13.18
CA ASP A 162 2.62 -12.68 -14.41
C ASP A 162 3.63 -11.55 -14.18
N PHE A 163 3.49 -10.77 -13.10
CA PHE A 163 4.50 -9.81 -12.68
C PHE A 163 5.77 -10.48 -12.12
N PHE A 164 5.68 -11.72 -11.66
CA PHE A 164 6.76 -12.40 -10.93
C PHE A 164 7.30 -13.63 -11.66
N ALA A 165 6.76 -13.96 -12.83
CA ALA A 165 7.06 -15.21 -13.55
C ALA A 165 8.38 -15.20 -14.35
N THR A 166 9.16 -14.11 -14.32
CA THR A 166 10.39 -13.95 -15.12
C THR A 166 11.63 -13.92 -14.23
N GLY A 167 11.83 -14.95 -13.44
CA GLY A 167 13.06 -15.17 -12.69
C GLY A 167 13.64 -16.53 -12.96
#